data_3e5074ca1905c9ced2804761b031bf79
#
_entry.id   3e5074ca1905c9ced2804761b031bf79
#
_cell.length_a   1.000
_cell.length_b   1.000
_cell.length_c   1.000
_cell.angle_alpha   90.00
_cell.angle_beta   90.00
_cell.angle_gamma   90.00
#
_symmetry.space_group_name_H-M   'P 1'
#
loop_
_entity.id
_entity.type
_entity.pdbx_description
1 polymer ?
#
loop_
_entity_poly.entity_id
_entity_poly.type
_entity_poly.pdbx_seq_one_letter_code
_entity_poly.pdbx_strand_id
1 'polypeptide(L)'
;MSDIAAFERHRAHLLNIAYRMLGEMAAAEDVVQEAWLRWRRTEGEDIRDPRAWLSAATVRLSLDALRKVRARRESYVGPWLPEPLLPDDTRAFAADAPAARAELASDLSLALLH
;
A
#
# COMPACT_ATOMS: atom_id res chain seq x y z
N MET A 1 19.69 -1.00 -14.86
CA MET A 1 18.84 -2.13 -14.77
C MET A 1 17.98 -2.11 -13.57
N SER A 2 16.77 -1.69 -13.78
CA SER A 2 15.78 -1.79 -12.77
C SER A 2 15.43 -3.23 -12.73
N ASP A 3 15.91 -3.86 -11.85
CA ASP A 3 15.88 -5.23 -12.02
C ASP A 3 15.12 -5.88 -10.91
N ILE A 4 14.96 -7.13 -11.11
CA ILE A 4 14.34 -8.01 -10.15
C ILE A 4 15.06 -7.93 -8.82
N ALA A 5 16.38 -7.79 -8.85
CA ALA A 5 17.16 -7.77 -7.60
C ALA A 5 16.80 -6.58 -6.72
N ALA A 6 16.65 -5.40 -7.33
CA ALA A 6 16.28 -4.22 -6.57
C ALA A 6 14.89 -4.37 -5.96
N PHE A 7 13.96 -4.90 -6.73
CA PHE A 7 12.61 -5.11 -6.23
C PHE A 7 12.60 -6.16 -5.12
N GLU A 8 13.28 -7.28 -5.33
CA GLU A 8 13.28 -8.36 -4.34
C GLU A 8 13.88 -7.92 -3.01
N ARG A 9 14.85 -7.02 -3.08
CA ARG A 9 15.46 -6.49 -1.86
C ARG A 9 14.44 -5.79 -0.98
N HIS A 10 13.45 -5.16 -1.59
CA HIS A 10 12.48 -4.36 -0.87
C HIS A 10 11.11 -5.02 -0.76
N ARG A 11 10.96 -6.20 -1.32
CA ARG A 11 9.66 -6.85 -1.39
C ARG A 11 9.01 -7.04 -0.03
N ALA A 12 9.77 -7.51 0.95
CA ALA A 12 9.23 -7.74 2.29
C ALA A 12 8.73 -6.44 2.91
N HIS A 13 9.47 -5.36 2.68
CA HIS A 13 9.07 -4.04 3.17
C HIS A 13 7.76 -3.59 2.51
N LEU A 14 7.64 -3.77 1.21
CA LEU A 14 6.43 -3.38 0.49
C LEU A 14 5.22 -4.21 0.94
N LEU A 15 5.43 -5.49 1.13
CA LEU A 15 4.38 -6.38 1.59
C LEU A 15 3.90 -5.97 2.98
N ASN A 16 4.83 -5.59 3.84
CA ASN A 16 4.50 -5.13 5.17
C ASN A 16 3.65 -3.85 5.13
N ILE A 17 4.02 -2.90 4.27
CA ILE A 17 3.25 -1.68 4.09
C ILE A 17 1.81 -2.02 3.65
N ALA A 18 1.69 -2.81 2.60
CA ALA A 18 0.39 -3.14 2.04
C ALA A 18 -0.46 -3.92 3.05
N TYR A 19 0.14 -4.86 3.75
CA TYR A 19 -0.59 -5.65 4.72
C TYR A 19 -1.13 -4.79 5.86
N ARG A 20 -0.30 -3.86 6.34
CA ARG A 20 -0.75 -2.98 7.41
C ARG A 20 -1.87 -2.06 6.98
N MET A 21 -1.89 -1.66 5.72
CA MET A 21 -2.94 -0.81 5.20
C MET A 21 -4.22 -1.58 4.88
N LEU A 22 -4.08 -2.79 4.34
CA LEU A 22 -5.22 -3.54 3.83
C LEU A 22 -5.77 -4.57 4.81
N GLY A 23 -4.94 -5.10 5.68
CA GLY A 23 -5.38 -6.07 6.67
C GLY A 23 -5.54 -7.48 6.17
N GLU A 24 -5.28 -7.73 4.88
CA GLU A 24 -5.38 -9.05 4.28
C GLU A 24 -4.14 -9.36 3.48
N MET A 25 -3.61 -10.57 3.66
CA MET A 25 -2.38 -10.94 2.96
C MET A 25 -2.62 -11.05 1.45
N ALA A 26 -3.73 -11.64 1.03
CA ALA A 26 -4.00 -11.79 -0.39
C ALA A 26 -4.09 -10.44 -1.09
N ALA A 27 -4.76 -9.48 -0.47
CA ALA A 27 -4.86 -8.13 -1.03
C ALA A 27 -3.50 -7.44 -1.05
N ALA A 28 -2.71 -7.64 -0.01
CA ALA A 28 -1.38 -7.08 0.06
C ALA A 28 -0.49 -7.64 -1.05
N GLU A 29 -0.57 -8.93 -1.29
CA GLU A 29 0.20 -9.55 -2.36
C GLU A 29 -0.19 -9.02 -3.72
N ASP A 30 -1.48 -8.78 -3.94
CA ASP A 30 -1.94 -8.19 -5.20
C ASP A 30 -1.36 -6.80 -5.42
N VAL A 31 -1.32 -6.00 -4.35
CA VAL A 31 -0.73 -4.66 -4.44
C VAL A 31 0.75 -4.74 -4.76
N VAL A 32 1.47 -5.64 -4.10
CA VAL A 32 2.91 -5.79 -4.34
C VAL A 32 3.15 -6.27 -5.77
N GLN A 33 2.31 -7.17 -6.27
CA GLN A 33 2.39 -7.64 -7.64
C GLN A 33 2.22 -6.47 -8.62
N GLU A 34 1.24 -5.61 -8.38
CA GLU A 34 1.03 -4.46 -9.23
C GLU A 34 2.19 -3.47 -9.13
N ALA A 35 2.76 -3.31 -7.95
CA ALA A 35 3.94 -2.48 -7.77
C ALA A 35 5.11 -3.00 -8.61
N TRP A 36 5.26 -4.32 -8.66
CA TRP A 36 6.27 -4.95 -9.48
C TRP A 36 6.08 -4.63 -10.96
N LEU A 37 4.83 -4.71 -11.43
CA LEU A 37 4.54 -4.42 -12.83
C LEU A 37 4.87 -2.96 -13.16
N ARG A 38 4.58 -2.05 -12.26
CA ARG A 38 4.93 -0.64 -12.46
C ARG A 38 6.42 -0.41 -12.43
N TRP A 39 7.12 -1.11 -11.54
CA TRP A 39 8.56 -1.04 -11.45
C TRP A 39 9.20 -1.46 -12.77
N ARG A 40 8.69 -2.51 -13.36
CA ARG A 40 9.20 -2.98 -14.66
C ARG A 40 9.06 -1.92 -15.74
N ARG A 41 8.00 -1.13 -15.68
CA ARG A 41 7.78 -0.08 -16.69
C ARG A 41 8.75 1.07 -16.57
N THR A 42 9.45 1.17 -15.46
CA THR A 42 10.46 2.21 -15.28
C THR A 42 11.80 1.81 -15.84
N GLU A 43 11.90 0.68 -16.48
CA GLU A 43 13.15 0.23 -17.05
C GLU A 43 13.70 1.30 -17.97
N GLY A 44 14.96 1.69 -17.74
CA GLY A 44 15.57 2.77 -18.48
C GLY A 44 15.47 4.13 -17.82
N GLU A 45 14.67 4.28 -16.77
CA GLU A 45 14.59 5.51 -16.02
C GLU A 45 15.61 5.50 -14.88
N ASP A 46 16.09 6.70 -14.56
CA ASP A 46 17.08 6.83 -13.50
C ASP A 46 16.38 7.09 -12.17
N ILE A 47 16.09 6.05 -11.45
CA ILE A 47 15.43 6.15 -10.14
C ILE A 47 16.49 6.10 -9.06
N ARG A 48 16.68 7.22 -8.39
CA ARG A 48 17.75 7.36 -7.41
C ARG A 48 17.51 6.57 -6.16
N ASP A 49 16.26 6.49 -5.72
CA ASP A 49 15.93 5.80 -4.49
C ASP A 49 14.82 4.79 -4.75
N PRO A 50 15.20 3.57 -5.12
CA PRO A 50 14.19 2.54 -5.40
C PRO A 50 13.27 2.25 -4.23
N ARG A 51 13.79 2.26 -3.00
CA ARG A 51 12.95 2.01 -1.83
C ARG A 51 11.85 3.06 -1.70
N ALA A 52 12.21 4.33 -1.84
CA ALA A 52 11.23 5.39 -1.74
C ALA A 52 10.21 5.34 -2.86
N TRP A 53 10.68 5.08 -4.07
CA TRP A 53 9.79 4.98 -5.23
C TRP A 53 8.79 3.84 -5.06
N LEU A 54 9.29 2.67 -4.67
CA LEU A 54 8.45 1.49 -4.48
C LEU A 54 7.48 1.67 -3.31
N SER A 55 7.95 2.27 -2.22
CA SER A 55 7.09 2.52 -1.06
C SER A 55 5.95 3.46 -1.42
N ALA A 56 6.24 4.52 -2.15
CA ALA A 56 5.21 5.47 -2.58
C ALA A 56 4.20 4.80 -3.51
N ALA A 57 4.67 3.99 -4.43
CA ALA A 57 3.79 3.27 -5.34
C ALA A 57 2.89 2.30 -4.57
N THR A 58 3.46 1.60 -3.60
CA THR A 58 2.71 0.64 -2.80
C THR A 58 1.63 1.33 -1.97
N VAL A 59 1.96 2.48 -1.38
CA VAL A 59 0.96 3.24 -0.61
C VAL A 59 -0.18 3.69 -1.52
N ARG A 60 0.13 4.23 -2.69
CA ARG A 60 -0.89 4.67 -3.63
C ARG A 60 -1.79 3.52 -4.05
N LEU A 61 -1.21 2.38 -4.37
CA LEU A 61 -1.97 1.22 -4.79
C LEU A 61 -2.85 0.69 -3.65
N SER A 62 -2.33 0.72 -2.43
CA SER A 62 -3.10 0.30 -1.27
C SER A 62 -4.28 1.24 -1.02
N LEU A 63 -4.07 2.55 -1.16
CA LEU A 63 -5.16 3.51 -1.03
C LEU A 63 -6.22 3.28 -2.08
N ASP A 64 -5.82 3.02 -3.32
CA ASP A 64 -6.76 2.71 -4.38
C ASP A 64 -7.57 1.46 -4.06
N ALA A 65 -6.90 0.44 -3.53
CA ALA A 65 -7.58 -0.81 -3.15
C ALA A 65 -8.60 -0.55 -2.05
N LEU A 66 -8.24 0.27 -1.07
CA LEU A 66 -9.16 0.62 0.01
C LEU A 66 -10.36 1.41 -0.51
N ARG A 67 -10.14 2.32 -1.44
CA ARG A 67 -11.23 3.07 -2.04
C ARG A 67 -12.20 2.16 -2.79
N LYS A 68 -11.67 1.19 -3.50
CA LYS A 68 -12.51 0.24 -4.23
C LYS A 68 -13.34 -0.62 -3.29
N VAL A 69 -12.76 -1.04 -2.18
CA VAL A 69 -13.50 -1.82 -1.19
C VAL A 69 -14.61 -0.97 -0.59
N ARG A 70 -14.30 0.28 -0.24
CA ARG A 70 -15.29 1.18 0.32
C ARG A 70 -16.44 1.43 -0.67
N ALA A 71 -16.10 1.68 -1.93
CA ALA A 71 -17.11 1.92 -2.95
C ALA A 71 -18.02 0.70 -3.13
N ARG A 72 -17.45 -0.49 -3.09
CA ARG A 72 -18.25 -1.70 -3.19
C ARG A 72 -19.16 -1.86 -1.99
N ARG A 73 -18.67 -1.55 -0.79
CA ARG A 73 -19.47 -1.63 0.41
C ARG A 73 -20.65 -0.67 0.37
N GLU A 74 -20.39 0.56 -0.03
CA GLU A 74 -21.44 1.57 -0.14
C GLU A 74 -22.49 1.18 -1.15
N SER A 75 -22.05 0.60 -2.24
CA SER A 75 -22.96 0.18 -3.29
C SER A 75 -23.76 -1.06 -2.89
N TYR A 76 -23.13 -2.00 -2.22
CA TYR A 76 -23.71 -3.28 -1.87
C TYR A 76 -24.63 -3.18 -0.66
N VAL A 77 -24.24 -2.38 0.32
CA VAL A 77 -24.85 -2.42 1.64
C VAL A 77 -26.27 -1.86 1.66
N GLY A 78 -26.54 -0.80 0.93
CA GLY A 78 -27.84 -0.21 0.95
C GLY A 78 -28.16 0.43 2.28
N PRO A 79 -29.24 1.20 2.35
CA PRO A 79 -29.54 1.98 3.54
C PRO A 79 -30.08 1.18 4.72
N TRP A 80 -30.46 -0.08 4.51
CA TRP A 80 -31.11 -0.85 5.56
C TRP A 80 -30.12 -1.65 6.42
N LEU A 81 -28.85 -1.62 6.09
CA LEU A 81 -27.87 -2.36 6.87
C LEU A 81 -27.55 -1.65 8.17
N PRO A 82 -27.38 -2.40 9.25
CA PRO A 82 -27.05 -1.79 10.52
C PRO A 82 -25.69 -1.13 10.48
N GLU A 83 -25.47 -0.31 11.48
CA GLU A 83 -24.24 0.43 11.61
C GLU A 83 -23.07 -0.54 11.50
N PRO A 84 -22.15 -0.31 10.60
CA PRO A 84 -21.04 -1.23 10.40
C PRO A 84 -20.08 -1.20 11.57
N LEU A 85 -19.40 -2.32 11.76
CA LEU A 85 -18.38 -2.44 12.78
C LEU A 85 -17.07 -1.80 12.35
N LEU A 86 -17.10 -1.13 11.22
CA LEU A 86 -15.92 -0.50 10.65
C LEU A 86 -15.16 0.43 11.57
N PRO A 87 -15.81 1.25 12.40
CA PRO A 87 -15.07 2.10 13.32
C PRO A 87 -14.14 1.33 14.24
N ASP A 88 -14.59 0.17 14.69
CA ASP A 88 -13.75 -0.64 15.55
C ASP A 88 -12.57 -1.21 14.79
N ASP A 89 -12.79 -1.70 13.59
CA ASP A 89 -11.71 -2.20 12.74
C ASP A 89 -10.71 -1.10 12.45
N THR A 90 -11.20 0.08 12.15
CA THR A 90 -10.34 1.20 11.84
C THR A 90 -9.51 1.59 13.06
N ARG A 91 -10.12 1.56 14.23
CA ARG A 91 -9.43 1.89 15.46
C ARG A 91 -8.33 0.88 15.78
N ALA A 92 -8.65 -0.39 15.63
CA ALA A 92 -7.68 -1.45 15.87
C ALA A 92 -6.49 -1.31 14.93
N PHE A 93 -6.76 -1.03 13.68
CA PHE A 93 -5.71 -0.83 12.70
C PHE A 93 -4.82 0.36 13.08
N ALA A 94 -5.44 1.45 13.47
CA ALA A 94 -4.70 2.64 13.85
C ALA A 94 -3.87 2.42 15.11
N ALA A 95 -4.41 1.68 16.07
CA ALA A 95 -3.71 1.42 17.31
C ALA A 95 -2.50 0.52 17.09
N ASP A 96 -2.59 -0.37 16.13
CA ASP A 96 -1.55 -1.36 15.89
C ASP A 96 -0.36 -0.83 15.11
N ALA A 97 -0.44 0.38 14.55
CA ALA A 97 0.56 0.79 13.58
C ALA A 97 1.12 2.20 13.72
N PRO A 98 1.35 2.75 14.93
CA PRO A 98 1.92 4.09 15.01
C PRO A 98 3.34 4.15 14.45
N ALA A 99 4.15 3.13 14.71
CA ALA A 99 5.52 3.09 14.20
C ALA A 99 5.53 2.91 12.69
N ALA A 100 4.63 2.07 12.18
CA ALA A 100 4.55 1.86 10.74
C ALA A 100 4.11 3.13 10.02
N ARG A 101 3.22 3.91 10.63
CA ARG A 101 2.81 5.18 10.05
C ARG A 101 3.96 6.17 9.97
N ALA A 102 4.78 6.22 11.00
CA ALA A 102 5.94 7.10 11.01
C ALA A 102 6.92 6.69 9.92
N GLU A 103 7.12 5.39 9.75
CA GLU A 103 7.99 4.88 8.71
C GLU A 103 7.45 5.20 7.32
N LEU A 104 6.13 5.03 7.12
CA LEU A 104 5.50 5.37 5.86
C LEU A 104 5.65 6.85 5.53
N ALA A 105 5.44 7.71 6.52
CA ALA A 105 5.58 9.14 6.32
C ALA A 105 7.00 9.49 5.90
N SER A 106 7.97 8.86 6.51
CA SER A 106 9.37 9.09 6.17
C SER A 106 9.67 8.65 4.73
N ASP A 107 9.18 7.47 4.35
CA ASP A 107 9.38 6.97 3.00
C ASP A 107 8.70 7.86 1.96
N LEU A 108 7.50 8.33 2.27
CA LEU A 108 6.79 9.24 1.38
C LEU A 108 7.51 10.56 1.23
N SER A 109 8.07 11.08 2.31
CA SER A 109 8.83 12.31 2.25
C SER A 109 10.03 12.16 1.33
N LEU A 110 10.73 11.05 1.43
CA LEU A 110 11.87 10.79 0.56
C LEU A 110 11.42 10.68 -0.89
N ALA A 111 10.30 10.05 -1.14
CA ALA A 111 9.78 9.91 -2.49
C ALA A 111 9.44 11.26 -3.11
N LEU A 112 8.90 12.18 -2.30
CA LEU A 112 8.54 13.50 -2.78
C LEU A 112 9.76 14.37 -3.06
N LEU A 113 10.87 14.12 -2.39
CA LEU A 113 12.09 14.86 -2.60
C LEU A 113 12.83 14.44 -3.86
N HIS A 114 12.49 13.32 -4.41
CA HIS A 114 13.09 12.77 -5.60
C HIS A 114 12.14 12.78 -6.77
#